data_adaa69674a2bd05072bbea510ef7aff0
#
_entry.id   adaa69674a2bd05072bbea510ef7aff0
#
_cell.length_a   1.000
_cell.length_b   1.000
_cell.length_c   1.000
_cell.angle_alpha   90.00
_cell.angle_beta   90.00
_cell.angle_gamma   90.00
#
_symmetry.space_group_name_H-M   'P 1'
#
loop_
_entity.id
_entity.type
_entity.pdbx_description
1 polymer ?
#
loop_
_entity_poly.entity_id
_entity_poly.type
_entity_poly.pdbx_seq_one_letter_code
_entity_poly.pdbx_strand_id
1 'polypeptide(L)'
;MRKGRTDGSYNVGPRLDAGASLSGYQRNRLFLNLDGRNFIDVSGLSGADSPADGRACAQLDYDRDGRMDLVLVNANEPLCQLYQNGNAAGQMLALRFVGGNNRAEPSDKWSARDGYGAEVEVVLGEKTLLREHRAGEGFSTQNSATMIIGLGEYEKVDAVRVSWPSGRVHVVEHVEAGSLLTFYENADHSPANEAYATAPYFAETK
;
A
#
# COMPACT_ATOMS: atom_id res chain seq x y z
N MET A 1 -19.13 45.63 -5.15
CA MET A 1 -17.89 45.04 -5.65
C MET A 1 -16.85 45.07 -4.52
N ARG A 2 -16.60 43.95 -3.84
CA ARG A 2 -15.57 43.84 -2.78
C ARG A 2 -14.20 43.64 -3.47
N LYS A 3 -13.25 44.55 -3.23
CA LYS A 3 -11.87 44.40 -3.69
C LYS A 3 -11.26 43.16 -3.02
N GLY A 4 -10.86 42.19 -3.82
CA GLY A 4 -10.10 41.01 -3.36
C GLY A 4 -8.75 41.46 -2.77
N ARG A 5 -8.40 40.92 -1.61
CA ARG A 5 -7.06 41.05 -1.02
C ARG A 5 -6.02 40.38 -1.91
N THR A 6 -4.98 41.12 -2.24
CA THR A 6 -3.84 40.64 -3.07
C THR A 6 -2.69 40.09 -2.22
N ASP A 7 -2.97 39.63 -1.01
CA ASP A 7 -1.94 39.10 -0.08
C ASP A 7 -1.70 37.59 -0.20
N GLY A 8 -2.26 36.93 -1.21
CA GLY A 8 -2.04 35.49 -1.43
C GLY A 8 -2.68 34.57 -0.38
N SER A 9 -3.36 35.13 0.61
CA SER A 9 -4.08 34.31 1.60
C SER A 9 -5.42 33.87 0.99
N TYR A 10 -5.50 32.64 0.56
CA TYR A 10 -6.78 31.99 0.32
C TYR A 10 -7.50 31.87 1.68
N ASN A 11 -8.59 32.58 1.84
CA ASN A 11 -9.50 32.40 2.98
C ASN A 11 -10.22 31.05 2.80
N VAL A 12 -9.56 29.96 3.16
CA VAL A 12 -10.11 28.61 3.15
C VAL A 12 -10.86 28.39 4.47
N GLY A 13 -12.09 28.88 4.54
CA GLY A 13 -13.00 28.53 5.63
C GLY A 13 -12.60 28.99 7.04
N PRO A 14 -13.26 28.49 8.08
CA PRO A 14 -12.92 28.79 9.48
C PRO A 14 -11.49 28.35 9.76
N ARG A 15 -10.75 29.18 10.52
CA ARG A 15 -9.35 28.92 10.85
C ARG A 15 -9.22 27.60 11.60
N LEU A 16 -8.64 26.59 10.96
CA LEU A 16 -8.34 25.28 11.56
C LEU A 16 -7.29 25.38 12.67
N ASP A 17 -6.51 26.48 12.68
CA ASP A 17 -5.53 26.83 13.72
C ASP A 17 -6.12 27.06 15.11
N ALA A 18 -7.44 27.26 15.21
CA ALA A 18 -8.16 27.47 16.46
C ALA A 18 -8.81 26.21 17.05
N GLY A 19 -8.40 25.02 16.58
CA GLY A 19 -9.01 23.76 17.04
C GLY A 19 -10.40 23.48 16.44
N ALA A 20 -10.83 24.26 15.44
CA ALA A 20 -12.08 23.99 14.74
C ALA A 20 -12.00 22.69 13.90
N SER A 21 -13.10 21.97 13.84
CA SER A 21 -13.23 20.77 13.00
C SER A 21 -14.10 21.05 11.79
N LEU A 22 -13.68 20.57 10.60
CA LEU A 22 -14.49 20.61 9.37
C LEU A 22 -15.55 19.52 9.36
N SER A 23 -15.33 18.43 10.07
CA SER A 23 -16.20 17.26 10.12
C SER A 23 -16.99 17.12 11.43
N GLY A 24 -16.94 18.11 12.33
CA GLY A 24 -17.65 18.08 13.61
C GLY A 24 -17.11 17.01 14.57
N TYR A 25 -15.81 16.74 14.52
CA TYR A 25 -15.11 15.72 15.32
C TYR A 25 -15.64 14.29 15.10
N GLN A 26 -16.15 14.00 13.91
CA GLN A 26 -16.55 12.64 13.55
C GLN A 26 -15.32 11.72 13.58
N ARG A 27 -15.46 10.61 14.32
CA ARG A 27 -14.36 9.66 14.47
C ARG A 27 -14.11 8.89 13.18
N ASN A 28 -12.84 8.59 12.92
CA ASN A 28 -12.45 7.71 11.84
C ASN A 28 -13.07 6.31 12.03
N ARG A 29 -13.26 5.59 10.92
CA ARG A 29 -13.86 4.26 10.93
C ARG A 29 -12.91 3.24 10.32
N LEU A 30 -12.78 2.11 11.01
CA LEU A 30 -12.07 0.93 10.55
C LEU A 30 -13.01 -0.27 10.52
N PHE A 31 -13.16 -0.85 9.33
CA PHE A 31 -13.99 -2.03 9.13
C PHE A 31 -13.14 -3.24 8.81
N LEU A 32 -13.33 -4.31 9.57
CA LEU A 32 -12.75 -5.62 9.28
C LEU A 32 -13.61 -6.32 8.24
N ASN A 33 -13.02 -6.68 7.11
CA ASN A 33 -13.66 -7.52 6.09
C ASN A 33 -13.53 -8.98 6.48
N LEU A 34 -14.65 -9.69 6.66
CA LEU A 34 -14.67 -11.10 7.05
C LEU A 34 -14.59 -12.04 5.82
N ASP A 35 -15.35 -11.73 4.78
CA ASP A 35 -15.55 -12.65 3.64
C ASP A 35 -15.82 -11.94 2.30
N GLY A 36 -15.54 -10.64 2.21
CA GLY A 36 -15.85 -9.80 1.06
C GLY A 36 -17.30 -9.34 0.97
N ARG A 37 -18.19 -9.81 1.85
CA ARG A 37 -19.61 -9.43 1.91
C ARG A 37 -20.00 -8.86 3.26
N ASN A 38 -19.35 -9.34 4.32
CA ASN A 38 -19.63 -8.93 5.69
C ASN A 38 -18.46 -8.12 6.25
N PHE A 39 -18.78 -6.99 6.86
CA PHE A 39 -17.84 -6.08 7.48
C PHE A 39 -18.24 -5.81 8.92
N ILE A 40 -17.29 -5.84 9.84
CA ILE A 40 -17.49 -5.49 11.26
C ILE A 40 -16.77 -4.17 11.54
N ASP A 41 -17.46 -3.22 12.17
CA ASP A 41 -16.87 -1.97 12.68
C ASP A 41 -16.01 -2.31 13.91
N VAL A 42 -14.70 -2.20 13.75
CA VAL A 42 -13.70 -2.42 14.81
C VAL A 42 -13.03 -1.12 15.26
N SER A 43 -13.58 0.03 14.87
CA SER A 43 -12.99 1.35 15.10
C SER A 43 -12.61 1.58 16.55
N GLY A 44 -13.54 1.36 17.48
CA GLY A 44 -13.32 1.58 18.92
C GLY A 44 -12.38 0.57 19.57
N LEU A 45 -12.11 -0.58 18.93
CA LEU A 45 -11.19 -1.61 19.42
C LEU A 45 -9.77 -1.41 18.85
N SER A 46 -9.67 -0.80 17.66
CA SER A 46 -8.41 -0.64 16.94
C SER A 46 -7.54 0.51 17.44
N GLY A 47 -8.14 1.47 18.17
CA GLY A 47 -7.47 2.74 18.51
C GLY A 47 -7.33 3.71 17.32
N ALA A 48 -7.78 3.35 16.12
CA ALA A 48 -7.71 4.19 14.92
C ALA A 48 -8.91 5.17 14.80
N ASP A 49 -9.79 5.21 15.79
CA ASP A 49 -11.01 6.02 15.82
C ASP A 49 -10.78 7.48 16.26
N SER A 50 -9.69 8.08 15.84
CA SER A 50 -9.37 9.48 16.15
C SER A 50 -10.52 10.43 15.79
N PRO A 51 -10.82 11.44 16.65
CA PRO A 51 -11.78 12.50 16.32
C PRO A 51 -11.18 13.61 15.45
N ALA A 52 -9.91 13.52 15.10
CA ALA A 52 -9.28 14.48 14.20
C ALA A 52 -9.85 14.39 12.78
N ASP A 53 -9.83 15.53 12.07
CA ASP A 53 -10.37 15.64 10.72
C ASP A 53 -9.49 14.90 9.71
N GLY A 54 -9.60 13.58 9.62
CA GLY A 54 -8.85 12.74 8.69
C GLY A 54 -9.03 13.18 7.23
N ARG A 55 -7.92 13.28 6.49
CA ARG A 55 -7.91 13.66 5.07
C ARG A 55 -7.29 12.62 4.18
N ALA A 56 -6.17 12.06 4.59
CA ALA A 56 -5.45 11.06 3.83
C ALA A 56 -5.02 9.92 4.73
N CYS A 57 -5.02 8.71 4.20
CA CYS A 57 -4.54 7.51 4.87
C CYS A 57 -3.62 6.76 3.93
N ALA A 58 -2.37 6.55 4.33
CA ALA A 58 -1.43 5.70 3.63
C ALA A 58 -1.17 4.42 4.42
N GLN A 59 -0.94 3.33 3.68
CA GLN A 59 -0.58 2.03 4.22
C GLN A 59 0.89 1.74 3.93
N LEU A 60 1.61 1.30 4.95
CA LEU A 60 3.00 0.86 4.85
C LEU A 60 3.31 -0.10 6.01
N ASP A 61 4.36 -0.84 5.87
CA ASP A 61 4.99 -1.59 6.97
C ASP A 61 6.27 -0.82 7.32
N TYR A 62 6.20 0.07 8.35
CA TYR A 62 7.27 1.04 8.61
C TYR A 62 8.47 0.41 9.33
N ASP A 63 8.24 -0.60 10.15
CA ASP A 63 9.27 -1.29 10.93
C ASP A 63 9.71 -2.64 10.34
N ARG A 64 9.10 -3.03 9.20
CA ARG A 64 9.37 -4.27 8.47
C ARG A 64 9.14 -5.52 9.32
N ASP A 65 8.03 -5.52 10.04
CA ASP A 65 7.60 -6.65 10.85
C ASP A 65 6.56 -7.55 10.13
N GLY A 66 6.22 -7.21 8.88
CA GLY A 66 5.29 -7.97 8.03
C GLY A 66 3.83 -7.59 8.23
N ARG A 67 3.53 -6.59 9.04
CA ARG A 67 2.18 -6.09 9.31
C ARG A 67 1.99 -4.72 8.67
N MET A 68 0.81 -4.51 8.09
CA MET A 68 0.49 -3.20 7.52
C MET A 68 0.10 -2.21 8.61
N ASP A 69 0.82 -1.10 8.65
CA ASP A 69 0.58 0.05 9.50
C ASP A 69 -0.19 1.13 8.75
N LEU A 70 -0.68 2.13 9.48
CA LEU A 70 -1.44 3.23 8.92
C LEU A 70 -0.80 4.56 9.29
N VAL A 71 -0.63 5.45 8.31
CA VAL A 71 -0.35 6.86 8.52
C VAL A 71 -1.56 7.67 8.13
N LEU A 72 -2.08 8.44 9.09
CA LEU A 72 -3.18 9.37 8.87
C LEU A 72 -2.66 10.80 8.86
N VAL A 73 -3.16 11.58 7.90
CA VAL A 73 -2.95 13.03 7.84
C VAL A 73 -4.29 13.71 8.09
N ASN A 74 -4.31 14.65 9.02
CA ASN A 74 -5.50 15.37 9.44
C ASN A 74 -5.42 16.85 9.05
N ALA A 75 -6.58 17.50 8.97
CA ALA A 75 -6.66 18.95 8.76
C ALA A 75 -6.49 19.74 10.06
N ASN A 76 -6.65 19.10 11.22
CA ASN A 76 -6.46 19.68 12.55
C ASN A 76 -5.52 18.81 13.39
N GLU A 77 -5.20 19.25 14.59
CA GLU A 77 -4.31 18.54 15.50
C GLU A 77 -4.90 17.21 16.02
N PRO A 78 -4.07 16.15 16.09
CA PRO A 78 -2.68 16.07 15.59
C PRO A 78 -2.63 15.96 14.06
N LEU A 79 -1.77 16.74 13.38
CA LEU A 79 -1.70 16.81 11.93
C LEU A 79 -1.31 15.48 11.27
N CYS A 80 -0.54 14.65 11.96
CA CYS A 80 -0.11 13.35 11.48
C CYS A 80 -0.14 12.32 12.62
N GLN A 81 -0.62 11.12 12.33
CA GLN A 81 -0.69 10.00 13.26
C GLN A 81 -0.17 8.74 12.58
N LEU A 82 0.75 8.03 13.25
CA LEU A 82 1.20 6.71 12.86
C LEU A 82 0.55 5.68 13.79
N TYR A 83 -0.14 4.71 13.21
CA TYR A 83 -0.73 3.58 13.91
C TYR A 83 0.03 2.32 13.57
N GLN A 84 0.77 1.81 14.55
CA GLN A 84 1.44 0.52 14.44
C GLN A 84 0.45 -0.61 14.61
N ASN A 85 0.48 -1.59 13.73
CA ASN A 85 -0.36 -2.78 13.81
C ASN A 85 0.23 -3.78 14.80
N GLY A 86 -0.33 -3.84 16.00
CA GLY A 86 0.10 -4.75 17.09
C GLY A 86 -0.56 -6.13 17.07
N ASN A 87 -1.34 -6.48 16.04
CA ASN A 87 -2.00 -7.79 15.96
C ASN A 87 -0.98 -8.92 15.80
N ALA A 88 -1.39 -10.15 16.16
CA ALA A 88 -0.55 -11.32 15.91
C ALA A 88 -0.18 -11.42 14.44
N ALA A 89 1.11 -11.59 14.15
CA ALA A 89 1.60 -11.77 12.79
C ALA A 89 1.17 -13.15 12.26
N GLY A 90 0.61 -13.19 11.05
CA GLY A 90 0.49 -14.39 10.23
C GLY A 90 1.65 -14.45 9.24
N GLN A 91 1.67 -15.51 8.43
CA GLN A 91 2.61 -15.59 7.32
C GLN A 91 2.31 -14.51 6.27
N MET A 92 3.33 -14.01 5.59
CA MET A 92 3.20 -12.98 4.58
C MET A 92 4.18 -13.15 3.43
N LEU A 93 3.88 -12.48 2.32
CA LEU A 93 4.77 -12.32 1.17
C LEU A 93 4.83 -10.84 0.80
N ALA A 94 6.02 -10.33 0.52
CA ALA A 94 6.23 -8.97 0.04
C ALA A 94 6.59 -8.99 -1.45
N LEU A 95 6.00 -8.09 -2.22
CA LEU A 95 6.23 -7.96 -3.65
C LEU A 95 6.64 -6.54 -4.01
N ARG A 96 7.60 -6.41 -4.92
CA ARG A 96 7.99 -5.16 -5.60
C ARG A 96 8.01 -5.35 -7.09
N PHE A 97 7.78 -4.26 -7.82
CA PHE A 97 7.65 -4.26 -9.27
C PHE A 97 8.57 -3.22 -9.88
N VAL A 98 9.33 -3.64 -10.88
CA VAL A 98 10.18 -2.78 -11.70
C VAL A 98 9.77 -2.97 -13.15
N GLY A 99 8.98 -2.01 -13.68
CA GLY A 99 8.56 -2.01 -15.07
C GLY A 99 9.73 -1.76 -16.01
N GLY A 100 9.59 -2.23 -17.23
CA GLY A 100 10.67 -2.18 -18.22
C GLY A 100 10.93 -0.79 -18.79
N ASN A 101 10.03 0.17 -18.61
CA ASN A 101 10.19 1.53 -19.14
C ASN A 101 10.88 2.44 -18.11
N ASN A 102 12.21 2.55 -18.19
CA ASN A 102 13.04 3.36 -17.31
C ASN A 102 13.61 4.63 -18.00
N ARG A 103 13.11 4.96 -19.20
CA ARG A 103 13.53 6.12 -19.98
C ARG A 103 12.45 7.20 -19.95
N ALA A 104 12.85 8.44 -20.22
CA ALA A 104 11.93 9.57 -20.33
C ALA A 104 10.97 9.45 -21.53
N GLU A 105 11.38 8.75 -22.58
CA GLU A 105 10.57 8.52 -23.78
C GLU A 105 9.63 7.35 -23.55
N PRO A 106 8.31 7.53 -23.71
CA PRO A 106 7.35 6.45 -23.56
C PRO A 106 7.61 5.31 -24.56
N SER A 107 7.41 4.07 -24.12
CA SER A 107 7.48 2.88 -24.94
C SER A 107 6.26 2.01 -24.67
N ASP A 108 5.63 1.56 -25.72
CA ASP A 108 4.52 0.59 -25.67
C ASP A 108 4.97 -0.86 -25.44
N LYS A 109 6.29 -1.10 -25.49
CA LYS A 109 6.87 -2.43 -25.26
C LYS A 109 6.91 -2.84 -23.80
N TRP A 110 6.90 -1.87 -22.88
CA TRP A 110 7.13 -2.05 -21.47
C TRP A 110 6.12 -1.29 -20.64
N SER A 111 5.80 -1.84 -19.47
CA SER A 111 5.01 -1.14 -18.46
C SER A 111 5.77 0.05 -17.86
N ALA A 112 5.05 0.97 -17.23
CA ALA A 112 5.63 2.12 -16.52
C ALA A 112 6.69 1.66 -15.50
N ARG A 113 7.70 2.50 -15.26
CA ARG A 113 8.87 2.22 -14.40
C ARG A 113 8.52 1.55 -13.07
N ASP A 114 7.50 2.01 -12.40
CA ASP A 114 7.11 1.52 -11.07
C ASP A 114 6.11 0.33 -11.14
N GLY A 115 5.82 -0.19 -12.35
CA GLY A 115 5.00 -1.38 -12.55
C GLY A 115 3.51 -1.23 -12.21
N TYR A 116 3.01 0.00 -12.05
CA TYR A 116 1.59 0.22 -11.76
C TYR A 116 0.67 -0.38 -12.85
N GLY A 117 -0.42 -0.99 -12.41
CA GLY A 117 -1.34 -1.74 -13.25
C GLY A 117 -0.95 -3.22 -13.42
N ALA A 118 0.14 -3.68 -12.79
CA ALA A 118 0.45 -5.09 -12.75
C ALA A 118 -0.59 -5.83 -11.90
N GLU A 119 -1.12 -6.94 -12.44
CA GLU A 119 -2.03 -7.85 -11.74
C GLU A 119 -1.25 -9.02 -11.18
N VAL A 120 -1.58 -9.42 -9.95
CA VAL A 120 -0.89 -10.46 -9.21
C VAL A 120 -1.87 -11.55 -8.79
N GLU A 121 -1.55 -12.78 -9.12
CA GLU A 121 -2.22 -13.97 -8.60
C GLU A 121 -1.25 -14.71 -7.68
N VAL A 122 -1.68 -14.95 -6.42
CA VAL A 122 -0.94 -15.76 -5.44
C VAL A 122 -1.72 -17.03 -5.19
N VAL A 123 -1.15 -18.15 -5.56
CA VAL A 123 -1.78 -19.49 -5.47
C VAL A 123 -1.37 -20.17 -4.16
N LEU A 124 -2.35 -20.60 -3.38
CA LEU A 124 -2.21 -21.22 -2.06
C LEU A 124 -3.11 -22.45 -2.01
N GLY A 125 -2.63 -23.61 -2.50
CA GLY A 125 -3.46 -24.80 -2.68
C GLY A 125 -4.63 -24.53 -3.61
N GLU A 126 -5.84 -24.70 -3.10
CA GLU A 126 -7.07 -24.44 -3.87
C GLU A 126 -7.50 -22.96 -3.90
N LYS A 127 -6.82 -22.10 -3.14
CA LYS A 127 -7.14 -20.68 -3.01
C LYS A 127 -6.21 -19.84 -3.88
N THR A 128 -6.78 -18.85 -4.58
CA THR A 128 -6.02 -17.83 -5.30
C THR A 128 -6.37 -16.45 -4.75
N LEU A 129 -5.35 -15.68 -4.37
CA LEU A 129 -5.48 -14.29 -3.98
C LEU A 129 -5.15 -13.41 -5.18
N LEU A 130 -6.06 -12.49 -5.52
CA LEU A 130 -5.87 -11.53 -6.59
C LEU A 130 -5.53 -10.16 -6.00
N ARG A 131 -4.53 -9.50 -6.56
CA ARG A 131 -4.12 -8.13 -6.21
C ARG A 131 -3.78 -7.37 -7.48
N GLU A 132 -3.89 -6.05 -7.39
CA GLU A 132 -3.46 -5.14 -8.44
C GLU A 132 -2.47 -4.13 -7.82
N HIS A 133 -1.37 -3.87 -8.49
CA HIS A 133 -0.41 -2.84 -8.07
C HIS A 133 -0.87 -1.47 -8.55
N ARG A 134 -1.39 -0.66 -7.64
CA ARG A 134 -2.06 0.61 -7.96
C ARG A 134 -1.23 1.82 -7.58
N ALA A 135 -1.36 2.87 -8.37
CA ALA A 135 -0.93 4.21 -8.03
C ALA A 135 -2.11 5.00 -7.43
N GLY A 136 -1.86 5.71 -6.31
CA GLY A 136 -2.82 6.68 -5.78
C GLY A 136 -4.09 6.05 -5.21
N GLU A 137 -3.98 5.25 -4.16
CA GLU A 137 -5.13 4.73 -3.43
C GLU A 137 -5.51 5.68 -2.30
N GLY A 138 -6.69 6.29 -2.42
CA GLY A 138 -7.20 7.26 -1.46
C GLY A 138 -6.97 8.72 -1.88
N PHE A 139 -7.43 9.65 -1.05
CA PHE A 139 -7.37 11.08 -1.33
C PHE A 139 -5.95 11.61 -1.08
N SER A 140 -5.31 12.14 -2.13
CA SER A 140 -3.97 12.75 -2.06
C SER A 140 -2.94 11.89 -1.34
N THR A 141 -2.99 10.58 -1.53
CA THR A 141 -2.11 9.63 -0.85
C THR A 141 -1.58 8.56 -1.80
N GLN A 142 -0.44 8.01 -1.46
CA GLN A 142 0.20 6.88 -2.12
C GLN A 142 0.65 5.89 -1.05
N ASN A 143 0.23 4.65 -1.19
CA ASN A 143 0.67 3.55 -0.34
C ASN A 143 2.14 3.17 -0.62
N SER A 144 2.74 2.38 0.25
CA SER A 144 4.06 1.81 0.01
C SER A 144 4.12 1.11 -1.36
N ALA A 145 5.24 1.28 -2.07
CA ALA A 145 5.51 0.54 -3.30
C ALA A 145 5.75 -0.96 -3.06
N THR A 146 5.93 -1.38 -1.81
CA THR A 146 5.99 -2.79 -1.42
C THR A 146 4.58 -3.27 -1.09
N MET A 147 4.08 -4.22 -1.89
CA MET A 147 2.80 -4.88 -1.66
C MET A 147 2.99 -6.00 -0.64
N ILE A 148 2.33 -5.91 0.51
CA ILE A 148 2.32 -6.98 1.52
C ILE A 148 1.06 -7.81 1.32
N ILE A 149 1.22 -9.13 1.23
CA ILE A 149 0.13 -10.09 1.05
C ILE A 149 0.14 -11.04 2.25
N GLY A 150 -0.89 -10.97 3.08
CA GLY A 150 -1.08 -11.92 4.16
C GLY A 150 -1.44 -13.30 3.61
N LEU A 151 -0.71 -14.32 4.07
CA LEU A 151 -0.88 -15.70 3.66
C LEU A 151 -1.63 -16.54 4.69
N GLY A 152 -1.97 -15.96 5.85
CA GLY A 152 -2.55 -16.68 6.97
C GLY A 152 -1.56 -17.68 7.57
N GLU A 153 -1.87 -18.98 7.51
CA GLU A 153 -1.02 -20.06 8.07
C GLU A 153 -0.13 -20.73 7.01
N TYR A 154 -0.21 -20.30 5.73
CA TYR A 154 0.58 -20.91 4.67
C TYR A 154 2.05 -20.48 4.77
N GLU A 155 2.93 -21.43 5.00
CA GLU A 155 4.39 -21.20 5.05
C GLU A 155 5.03 -21.10 3.66
N LYS A 156 4.30 -21.53 2.62
CA LYS A 156 4.73 -21.53 1.22
C LYS A 156 3.61 -21.10 0.30
N VAL A 157 4.01 -20.48 -0.80
CA VAL A 157 3.15 -20.11 -1.92
C VAL A 157 3.46 -21.06 -3.08
N ASP A 158 2.45 -21.69 -3.66
CA ASP A 158 2.66 -22.61 -4.79
C ASP A 158 3.14 -21.87 -6.03
N ALA A 159 2.52 -20.73 -6.32
CA ALA A 159 2.94 -19.86 -7.41
C ALA A 159 2.55 -18.39 -7.17
N VAL A 160 3.40 -17.49 -7.67
CA VAL A 160 3.11 -16.07 -7.84
C VAL A 160 3.17 -15.75 -9.31
N ARG A 161 2.05 -15.35 -9.89
CA ARG A 161 1.93 -14.92 -11.28
C ARG A 161 1.74 -13.42 -11.34
N VAL A 162 2.59 -12.73 -12.11
CA VAL A 162 2.49 -11.29 -12.37
C VAL A 162 2.20 -11.07 -13.84
N SER A 163 1.05 -10.44 -14.12
CA SER A 163 0.64 -10.01 -15.45
C SER A 163 0.88 -8.51 -15.58
N TRP A 164 1.77 -8.10 -16.46
CA TRP A 164 2.15 -6.72 -16.67
C TRP A 164 1.20 -6.02 -17.65
N PRO A 165 0.98 -4.69 -17.55
CA PRO A 165 0.20 -3.93 -18.53
C PRO A 165 0.68 -4.08 -19.98
N SER A 166 1.95 -4.35 -20.20
CA SER A 166 2.52 -4.63 -21.53
C SER A 166 2.07 -5.97 -22.13
N GLY A 167 1.34 -6.81 -21.36
CA GLY A 167 0.93 -8.16 -21.72
C GLY A 167 1.95 -9.24 -21.39
N ARG A 168 3.11 -8.90 -20.84
CA ARG A 168 4.08 -9.90 -20.33
C ARG A 168 3.54 -10.59 -19.09
N VAL A 169 4.01 -11.82 -18.87
CA VAL A 169 3.67 -12.59 -17.68
C VAL A 169 4.93 -13.21 -17.11
N HIS A 170 5.11 -13.08 -15.80
CA HIS A 170 6.14 -13.79 -15.04
C HIS A 170 5.49 -14.70 -14.02
N VAL A 171 6.08 -15.88 -13.82
CA VAL A 171 5.62 -16.85 -12.82
C VAL A 171 6.81 -17.32 -12.01
N VAL A 172 6.64 -17.34 -10.69
CA VAL A 172 7.62 -17.89 -9.75
C VAL A 172 6.88 -18.93 -8.91
N GLU A 173 7.44 -20.12 -8.82
CA GLU A 173 6.85 -21.25 -8.09
C GLU A 173 7.59 -21.49 -6.78
N HIS A 174 6.89 -22.11 -5.82
CA HIS A 174 7.45 -22.59 -4.55
C HIS A 174 8.17 -21.52 -3.72
N VAL A 175 7.47 -20.40 -3.47
CA VAL A 175 8.02 -19.27 -2.72
C VAL A 175 7.80 -19.45 -1.23
N GLU A 176 8.86 -19.32 -0.43
CA GLU A 176 8.75 -19.35 1.04
C GLU A 176 8.10 -18.06 1.56
N ALA A 177 7.24 -18.19 2.59
CA ALA A 177 6.71 -17.03 3.30
C ALA A 177 7.85 -16.21 3.95
N GLY A 178 7.59 -14.94 4.25
CA GLY A 178 8.61 -14.03 4.80
C GLY A 178 9.61 -13.53 3.75
N SER A 179 9.40 -13.84 2.47
CA SER A 179 10.25 -13.39 1.37
C SER A 179 9.79 -12.05 0.80
N LEU A 180 10.75 -11.29 0.28
CA LEU A 180 10.54 -10.17 -0.63
C LEU A 180 10.92 -10.62 -2.04
N LEU A 181 9.94 -10.69 -2.94
CA LEU A 181 10.17 -10.87 -4.36
C LEU A 181 10.16 -9.52 -5.06
N THR A 182 11.23 -9.21 -5.79
CA THR A 182 11.27 -8.07 -6.71
C THR A 182 11.15 -8.60 -8.13
N PHE A 183 10.04 -8.31 -8.80
CA PHE A 183 9.82 -8.66 -10.20
C PHE A 183 10.38 -7.58 -11.12
N TYR A 184 11.12 -7.98 -12.13
CA TYR A 184 11.65 -7.13 -13.18
C TYR A 184 10.98 -7.49 -14.50
N GLU A 185 10.17 -6.59 -15.06
CA GLU A 185 9.53 -6.82 -16.35
C GLU A 185 10.57 -7.02 -17.47
N ASN A 186 11.67 -6.25 -17.42
CA ASN A 186 12.87 -6.45 -18.23
C ASN A 186 14.01 -6.97 -17.33
N ALA A 187 14.48 -8.19 -17.58
CA ALA A 187 15.54 -8.82 -16.84
C ALA A 187 16.86 -8.03 -16.85
N ASP A 188 17.13 -7.24 -17.90
CA ASP A 188 18.31 -6.35 -17.97
C ASP A 188 18.36 -5.29 -16.85
N HIS A 189 17.24 -5.02 -16.19
CA HIS A 189 17.17 -4.10 -15.05
C HIS A 189 17.46 -4.79 -13.70
N SER A 190 17.50 -6.10 -13.69
CA SER A 190 17.84 -6.90 -12.52
C SER A 190 19.35 -6.97 -12.32
N PRO A 191 19.84 -6.92 -11.07
CA PRO A 191 21.27 -7.11 -10.78
C PRO A 191 21.84 -8.45 -11.27
N ALA A 192 20.98 -9.48 -11.39
CA ALA A 192 21.35 -10.82 -11.82
C ALA A 192 20.96 -11.14 -13.26
N ASN A 193 20.36 -10.20 -14.01
CA ASN A 193 19.72 -10.41 -15.31
C ASN A 193 18.61 -11.49 -15.29
N GLU A 194 17.88 -11.55 -14.19
CA GLU A 194 16.76 -12.48 -13.99
C GLU A 194 15.44 -11.72 -13.91
N ALA A 195 14.33 -12.39 -14.23
CA ALA A 195 13.00 -11.77 -14.19
C ALA A 195 12.52 -11.47 -12.77
N TYR A 196 13.16 -12.01 -11.75
CA TYR A 196 12.89 -11.71 -10.35
C TYR A 196 14.13 -11.90 -9.48
N ALA A 197 14.09 -11.30 -8.30
CA ALA A 197 15.07 -11.51 -7.24
C ALA A 197 14.33 -11.78 -5.92
N THR A 198 14.90 -12.64 -5.09
CA THR A 198 14.34 -12.99 -3.77
C THR A 198 15.30 -12.56 -2.67
N ALA A 199 14.75 -12.00 -1.59
CA ALA A 199 15.49 -11.66 -0.38
C ALA A 199 14.60 -11.90 0.85
N PRO A 200 15.16 -12.06 2.07
CA PRO A 200 14.37 -12.01 3.30
C PRO A 200 13.68 -10.63 3.43
N TYR A 201 12.41 -10.63 3.85
CA TYR A 201 11.67 -9.37 4.02
C TYR A 201 11.97 -8.72 5.36
N PHE A 202 12.00 -9.49 6.43
CA PHE A 202 12.11 -8.97 7.79
C PHE A 202 13.43 -8.22 8.01
N ALA A 203 13.39 -7.18 8.84
CA ALA A 203 14.59 -6.50 9.28
C ALA A 203 15.49 -7.49 10.05
N GLU A 204 16.80 -7.44 9.81
CA GLU A 204 17.73 -8.17 10.67
C GLU A 204 17.60 -7.64 12.10
N THR A 205 17.27 -8.53 13.03
CA THR A 205 17.24 -8.18 14.46
C THR A 205 18.67 -7.83 14.88
N LYS A 206 18.89 -6.55 15.18
CA LYS A 206 20.17 -6.05 15.71
C LYS A 206 20.30 -6.39 17.16
#